data_29445ad5a5c04716479cf26d5a79f486
#
_entry.id   29445ad5a5c04716479cf26d5a79f486
#
_cell.length_a   1.000
_cell.length_b   1.000
_cell.length_c   1.000
_cell.angle_alpha   90.00
_cell.angle_beta   90.00
_cell.angle_gamma   90.00
#
_symmetry.space_group_name_H-M   'P 1'
#
loop_
_entity.id
_entity.type
_entity.pdbx_description
1 polymer ?
#
loop_
_entity_poly.entity_id
_entity_poly.type
_entity_poly.pdbx_seq_one_letter_code
_entity_poly.pdbx_strand_id
1 'polypeptide(L)'
;LLAGVIGFLHIDSRPLWSPFAMPAVLQVEEEPGAQPISKSKPLVIPSVANPLATWLPDTGAASVHAASLIALNDGAVRAFWFAGSYEGAPDVSIYSAVLDPKSNLWSAPTVVIDRVSAEKGLGRYIAKLGNPVPSRLPDGRMQLFFVTVSIGGWAGSSISAVTSDDEGLTWKNPQRLISSPWVNLSTLVKSPAVQFSDGRLGIPAYHEWAGRFGEFLRVDAGQVIDKRRMSSGRGAIQPLVFVNDAQDAS
;
A
#
# COMPACT_ATOMS: atom_id res chain seq x y z
N LEU A 1 -5.71 -12.92 -32.06
CA LEU A 1 -5.35 -14.20 -31.42
C LEU A 1 -3.87 -14.54 -31.61
N LEU A 2 -3.33 -14.50 -32.85
CA LEU A 2 -1.93 -14.88 -33.14
C LEU A 2 -0.91 -13.96 -32.47
N ALA A 3 -1.12 -12.64 -32.44
CA ALA A 3 -0.23 -11.68 -31.77
C ALA A 3 -0.20 -11.85 -30.24
N GLY A 4 -1.31 -12.29 -29.63
CA GLY A 4 -1.37 -12.60 -28.20
C GLY A 4 -0.60 -13.87 -27.83
N VAL A 5 -0.58 -14.88 -28.70
CA VAL A 5 0.16 -16.13 -28.50
C VAL A 5 1.67 -15.90 -28.68
N ILE A 6 2.08 -15.10 -29.66
CA ILE A 6 3.50 -14.75 -29.86
C ILE A 6 4.02 -13.91 -28.69
N GLY A 7 3.24 -12.97 -28.16
CA GLY A 7 3.59 -12.23 -26.94
C GLY A 7 3.74 -13.14 -25.72
N PHE A 8 2.92 -14.18 -25.60
CA PHE A 8 2.99 -15.14 -24.48
C PHE A 8 4.22 -16.06 -24.57
N LEU A 9 4.67 -16.43 -25.77
CA LEU A 9 5.85 -17.28 -26.00
C LEU A 9 7.19 -16.54 -25.82
N HIS A 10 7.19 -15.20 -25.81
CA HIS A 10 8.39 -14.38 -25.59
C HIS A 10 8.62 -14.00 -24.12
N ILE A 11 7.83 -14.55 -23.17
CA ILE A 11 7.96 -14.27 -21.71
C ILE A 11 9.05 -15.10 -21.04
N ASP A 12 9.90 -15.80 -21.78
CA ASP A 12 10.96 -16.67 -21.19
C ASP A 12 12.17 -15.92 -20.62
N SER A 13 12.24 -14.61 -20.76
CA SER A 13 13.22 -13.78 -20.05
C SER A 13 12.54 -12.71 -19.20
N ARG A 14 11.89 -13.11 -18.12
CA ARG A 14 11.46 -12.11 -17.12
C ARG A 14 12.70 -11.40 -16.60
N PRO A 15 12.71 -10.06 -16.61
CA PRO A 15 13.84 -9.33 -16.05
C PRO A 15 14.04 -9.75 -14.59
N LEU A 16 15.30 -9.96 -14.20
CA LEU A 16 15.65 -10.18 -12.80
C LEU A 16 15.22 -8.93 -12.01
N TRP A 17 14.52 -9.16 -10.93
CA TRP A 17 14.18 -8.07 -10.02
C TRP A 17 15.42 -7.75 -9.18
N SER A 18 15.68 -6.47 -8.96
CA SER A 18 16.68 -6.01 -8.01
C SER A 18 16.35 -6.48 -6.59
N PRO A 19 17.33 -6.61 -5.71
CA PRO A 19 17.10 -6.88 -4.29
C PRO A 19 16.18 -5.84 -3.66
N PHE A 20 15.48 -6.22 -2.60
CA PHE A 20 14.67 -5.30 -1.81
C PHE A 20 15.57 -4.36 -1.01
N ALA A 21 15.14 -3.11 -0.84
CA ALA A 21 15.78 -2.19 0.08
C ALA A 21 15.30 -2.48 1.51
N MET A 22 16.21 -2.42 2.46
CA MET A 22 15.84 -2.48 3.88
C MET A 22 15.06 -1.21 4.26
N PRO A 23 13.96 -1.33 5.01
CA PRO A 23 13.27 -0.17 5.55
C PRO A 23 14.20 0.66 6.44
N ALA A 24 14.19 1.98 6.27
CA ALA A 24 15.06 2.89 7.04
C ALA A 24 14.89 2.76 8.57
N VAL A 25 13.70 2.37 9.02
CA VAL A 25 13.38 2.16 10.45
C VAL A 25 14.11 0.95 11.06
N LEU A 26 14.61 0.02 10.23
CA LEU A 26 15.37 -1.16 10.67
C LEU A 26 16.88 -0.98 10.57
N GLN A 27 17.35 0.18 10.12
CA GLN A 27 18.76 0.56 10.24
C GLN A 27 19.04 0.98 11.68
N VAL A 28 19.08 0.00 12.58
CA VAL A 28 19.64 0.19 13.91
C VAL A 28 21.12 0.49 13.71
N GLU A 29 21.58 1.68 14.03
CA GLU A 29 23.01 1.97 14.11
C GLU A 29 23.61 0.93 15.06
N GLU A 30 24.48 0.06 14.56
CA GLU A 30 25.25 -0.87 15.39
C GLU A 30 26.12 -0.02 16.30
N GLU A 31 25.88 -0.06 17.61
CA GLU A 31 26.79 0.51 18.58
C GLU A 31 28.18 -0.13 18.39
N PRO A 32 29.27 0.66 18.35
CA PRO A 32 30.62 0.13 18.18
C PRO A 32 30.95 -0.80 19.34
N GLY A 33 30.95 -2.12 19.09
CA GLY A 33 31.26 -3.15 20.10
C GLY A 33 30.18 -4.23 20.25
N ALA A 34 29.08 -4.18 19.54
CA ALA A 34 28.08 -5.24 19.54
C ALA A 34 28.65 -6.53 18.93
N GLN A 35 28.63 -7.62 19.68
CA GLN A 35 29.00 -8.96 19.18
C GLN A 35 28.03 -9.38 18.08
N PRO A 36 28.49 -10.04 17.00
CA PRO A 36 27.60 -10.47 15.92
C PRO A 36 26.52 -11.40 16.46
N ILE A 37 25.26 -11.06 16.19
CA ILE A 37 24.10 -11.83 16.61
C ILE A 37 24.18 -13.21 15.97
N SER A 38 24.31 -14.24 16.80
CA SER A 38 24.31 -15.64 16.37
C SER A 38 23.01 -15.97 15.64
N LYS A 39 23.11 -16.54 14.44
CA LYS A 39 22.01 -16.89 13.53
C LYS A 39 20.99 -17.92 14.05
N SER A 40 21.02 -18.28 15.33
CA SER A 40 20.22 -19.37 15.90
C SER A 40 19.33 -19.03 17.10
N LYS A 41 19.17 -17.76 17.47
CA LYS A 41 18.19 -17.38 18.48
C LYS A 41 16.88 -16.93 17.80
N PRO A 42 15.73 -17.53 18.19
CA PRO A 42 14.44 -16.98 17.78
C PRO A 42 14.38 -15.51 18.23
N LEU A 43 13.86 -14.65 17.36
CA LEU A 43 13.60 -13.26 17.69
C LEU A 43 12.66 -13.25 18.92
N VAL A 44 13.21 -13.09 20.10
CA VAL A 44 12.40 -12.81 21.28
C VAL A 44 11.95 -11.37 21.12
N ILE A 45 10.75 -11.20 20.56
CA ILE A 45 10.05 -9.91 20.63
C ILE A 45 9.94 -9.62 22.12
N PRO A 46 10.57 -8.54 22.64
CA PRO A 46 10.42 -8.20 24.03
C PRO A 46 8.91 -8.10 24.30
N SER A 47 8.41 -8.85 25.25
CA SER A 47 7.05 -8.65 25.74
C SER A 47 6.98 -7.21 26.22
N VAL A 48 6.38 -6.34 25.41
CA VAL A 48 6.07 -4.98 25.81
C VAL A 48 5.01 -5.15 26.89
N ALA A 49 5.43 -5.05 28.14
CA ALA A 49 4.60 -5.34 29.31
C ALA A 49 3.31 -4.49 29.38
N ASN A 50 3.26 -3.37 28.63
CA ASN A 50 2.07 -2.57 28.38
C ASN A 50 2.23 -1.88 27.02
N PRO A 51 1.69 -2.44 25.92
CA PRO A 51 1.62 -1.69 24.68
C PRO A 51 0.78 -0.43 24.92
N LEU A 52 1.34 0.74 24.67
CA LEU A 52 0.59 1.98 24.65
C LEU A 52 -0.39 1.87 23.47
N ALA A 53 -1.62 1.49 23.78
CA ALA A 53 -2.71 1.48 22.82
C ALA A 53 -3.34 2.87 22.78
N THR A 54 -3.42 3.46 21.60
CA THR A 54 -4.16 4.70 21.38
C THR A 54 -5.17 4.50 20.27
N TRP A 55 -6.35 5.06 20.46
CA TRP A 55 -7.42 4.99 19.46
C TRP A 55 -7.23 6.09 18.43
N LEU A 56 -7.49 5.77 17.15
CA LEU A 56 -7.59 6.78 16.11
C LEU A 56 -8.71 7.79 16.46
N PRO A 57 -8.58 9.06 16.07
CA PRO A 57 -9.59 10.06 16.35
C PRO A 57 -10.89 9.72 15.61
N ASP A 58 -12.00 10.00 16.28
CA ASP A 58 -13.34 9.77 15.74
C ASP A 58 -13.62 10.72 14.55
N THR A 59 -14.12 10.16 13.46
CA THR A 59 -14.59 10.90 12.28
C THR A 59 -16.08 11.20 12.32
N GLY A 60 -16.81 10.68 13.32
CA GLY A 60 -18.28 10.69 13.37
C GLY A 60 -18.94 9.74 12.37
N ALA A 61 -18.17 8.91 11.65
CA ALA A 61 -18.69 7.95 10.69
C ALA A 61 -19.13 6.65 11.38
N ALA A 62 -20.22 6.06 10.91
CA ALA A 62 -20.76 4.82 11.48
C ALA A 62 -19.88 3.58 11.19
N SER A 63 -19.05 3.64 10.16
CA SER A 63 -18.22 2.52 9.70
C SER A 63 -16.81 2.99 9.38
N VAL A 64 -15.80 2.30 9.97
CA VAL A 64 -14.37 2.64 9.84
C VAL A 64 -13.58 1.39 9.52
N HIS A 65 -12.75 1.41 8.46
CA HIS A 65 -12.01 0.25 8.00
C HIS A 65 -10.61 0.57 7.51
N ALA A 66 -9.79 -0.49 7.42
CA ALA A 66 -8.53 -0.57 6.70
C ALA A 66 -7.50 0.48 7.10
N ALA A 67 -7.25 0.63 8.39
CA ALA A 67 -6.17 1.50 8.86
C ALA A 67 -4.80 1.04 8.35
N SER A 68 -3.97 2.01 8.00
CA SER A 68 -2.57 1.84 7.62
C SER A 68 -1.73 2.99 8.17
N LEU A 69 -0.45 2.76 8.39
CA LEU A 69 0.45 3.69 9.06
C LEU A 69 1.70 3.97 8.22
N ILE A 70 2.26 5.14 8.38
CA ILE A 70 3.59 5.49 7.87
C ILE A 70 4.32 6.41 8.86
N ALA A 71 5.62 6.17 9.04
CA ALA A 71 6.47 7.08 9.78
C ALA A 71 6.74 8.36 8.98
N LEU A 72 6.72 9.50 9.65
CA LEU A 72 7.10 10.80 9.11
C LEU A 72 8.56 11.12 9.43
N ASN A 73 9.14 12.07 8.71
CA ASN A 73 10.55 12.42 8.85
C ASN A 73 10.91 13.03 10.22
N ASP A 74 9.94 13.59 10.92
CA ASP A 74 10.08 14.17 12.28
C ASP A 74 9.87 13.14 13.41
N GLY A 75 9.67 11.87 13.07
CA GLY A 75 9.41 10.79 14.01
C GLY A 75 7.94 10.64 14.41
N ALA A 76 7.05 11.50 13.92
CA ALA A 76 5.61 11.31 14.07
C ALA A 76 5.10 10.12 13.22
N VAL A 77 3.89 9.68 13.48
CA VAL A 77 3.23 8.61 12.70
C VAL A 77 1.95 9.16 12.10
N ARG A 78 1.80 9.02 10.79
CA ARG A 78 0.53 9.32 10.10
C ARG A 78 -0.25 8.03 9.87
N ALA A 79 -1.51 8.06 10.31
CA ALA A 79 -2.49 7.01 10.01
C ALA A 79 -3.37 7.42 8.84
N PHE A 80 -3.80 6.41 8.07
CA PHE A 80 -4.82 6.53 7.03
C PHE A 80 -5.87 5.45 7.23
N TRP A 81 -7.13 5.76 6.99
CA TRP A 81 -8.24 4.82 7.02
C TRP A 81 -9.36 5.31 6.12
N PHE A 82 -10.33 4.48 5.81
CA PHE A 82 -11.55 4.94 5.17
C PHE A 82 -12.73 4.84 6.12
N ALA A 83 -13.66 5.78 6.00
CA ALA A 83 -14.82 5.87 6.85
C ALA A 83 -16.03 6.46 6.10
N GLY A 84 -17.22 6.05 6.49
CA GLY A 84 -18.49 6.48 5.91
C GLY A 84 -19.69 5.86 6.61
N SER A 85 -20.87 5.91 6.01
CA SER A 85 -22.09 5.35 6.59
C SER A 85 -22.06 3.82 6.68
N TYR A 86 -21.45 3.14 5.70
CA TYR A 86 -21.13 1.71 5.68
C TYR A 86 -20.01 1.44 4.69
N GLU A 87 -19.41 0.26 4.75
CA GLU A 87 -18.33 -0.13 3.83
C GLU A 87 -18.81 -0.11 2.38
N GLY A 88 -18.13 0.69 1.54
CA GLY A 88 -18.48 0.87 0.14
C GLY A 88 -19.65 1.80 -0.14
N ALA A 89 -20.09 2.56 0.84
CA ALA A 89 -21.09 3.62 0.66
C ALA A 89 -20.54 4.77 -0.22
N PRO A 90 -21.42 5.54 -0.87
CA PRO A 90 -21.00 6.68 -1.71
C PRO A 90 -20.36 7.83 -0.92
N ASP A 91 -20.62 7.93 0.38
CA ASP A 91 -20.08 8.94 1.29
C ASP A 91 -18.74 8.54 1.92
N VAL A 92 -18.22 7.36 1.59
CA VAL A 92 -16.90 6.92 2.07
C VAL A 92 -15.83 7.88 1.57
N SER A 93 -15.02 8.34 2.52
CA SER A 93 -13.81 9.13 2.27
C SER A 93 -12.60 8.48 2.93
N ILE A 94 -11.40 8.78 2.41
CA ILE A 94 -10.13 8.42 3.05
C ILE A 94 -9.74 9.58 3.94
N TYR A 95 -9.46 9.25 5.20
CA TYR A 95 -9.04 10.18 6.25
C TYR A 95 -7.60 9.94 6.62
N SER A 96 -6.97 10.96 7.22
CA SER A 96 -5.69 10.83 7.90
C SER A 96 -5.65 11.64 9.19
N ALA A 97 -4.81 11.20 10.13
CA ALA A 97 -4.41 11.94 11.32
C ALA A 97 -2.94 11.66 11.63
N VAL A 98 -2.32 12.56 12.39
CA VAL A 98 -0.92 12.42 12.82
C VAL A 98 -0.87 12.23 14.33
N LEU A 99 -0.12 11.22 14.76
CA LEU A 99 0.24 11.01 16.15
C LEU A 99 1.53 11.78 16.43
N ASP A 100 1.45 12.76 17.30
CA ASP A 100 2.63 13.50 17.79
C ASP A 100 3.39 12.62 18.80
N PRO A 101 4.68 12.32 18.57
CA PRO A 101 5.46 11.43 19.43
C PRO A 101 5.75 12.03 20.82
N LYS A 102 5.65 13.35 20.98
CA LYS A 102 5.93 14.04 22.25
C LYS A 102 4.71 14.08 23.17
N SER A 103 3.56 14.44 22.62
CA SER A 103 2.31 14.52 23.36
C SER A 103 1.56 13.19 23.43
N ASN A 104 1.87 12.26 22.52
CA ASN A 104 1.13 11.01 22.28
C ASN A 104 -0.37 11.25 21.98
N LEU A 105 -0.66 12.37 21.32
CA LEU A 105 -2.00 12.76 20.90
C LEU A 105 -2.14 12.75 19.39
N TRP A 106 -3.28 12.27 18.92
CA TRP A 106 -3.66 12.38 17.51
C TRP A 106 -4.13 13.79 17.16
N SER A 107 -3.76 14.27 15.98
CA SER A 107 -4.40 15.45 15.39
C SER A 107 -5.89 15.17 15.09
N ALA A 108 -6.67 16.21 14.86
CA ALA A 108 -7.99 16.03 14.27
C ALA A 108 -7.89 15.30 12.91
N PRO A 109 -8.88 14.43 12.57
CA PRO A 109 -8.90 13.75 11.28
C PRO A 109 -9.15 14.74 10.15
N THR A 110 -8.44 14.57 9.05
CA THR A 110 -8.62 15.35 7.82
C THR A 110 -8.95 14.45 6.65
N VAL A 111 -9.79 14.91 5.73
CA VAL A 111 -10.09 14.19 4.49
C VAL A 111 -8.92 14.30 3.56
N VAL A 112 -8.39 13.16 3.13
CA VAL A 112 -7.32 13.05 2.12
C VAL A 112 -7.92 13.08 0.72
N ILE A 113 -8.94 12.24 0.50
CA ILE A 113 -9.66 12.15 -0.76
C ILE A 113 -11.05 11.58 -0.52
N ASP A 114 -12.02 12.18 -1.14
CA ASP A 114 -13.40 11.70 -1.23
C ASP A 114 -13.73 11.20 -2.63
N ARG A 115 -14.92 10.65 -2.80
CA ARG A 115 -15.39 10.10 -4.07
C ARG A 115 -15.42 11.17 -5.18
N VAL A 116 -15.88 12.37 -4.88
CA VAL A 116 -16.04 13.45 -5.88
C VAL A 116 -14.67 13.96 -6.34
N SER A 117 -13.75 14.17 -5.41
CA SER A 117 -12.36 14.57 -5.71
C SER A 117 -11.64 13.50 -6.51
N ALA A 118 -11.82 12.22 -6.16
CA ALA A 118 -11.25 11.10 -6.91
C ALA A 118 -11.82 11.03 -8.34
N GLU A 119 -13.14 11.18 -8.48
CA GLU A 119 -13.82 11.18 -9.78
C GLU A 119 -13.32 12.29 -10.70
N LYS A 120 -13.23 13.51 -10.16
CA LYS A 120 -12.70 14.67 -10.88
C LYS A 120 -11.23 14.48 -11.28
N GLY A 121 -10.40 14.04 -10.35
CA GLY A 121 -8.96 13.89 -10.58
C GLY A 121 -8.60 12.74 -11.50
N LEU A 122 -9.36 11.64 -11.48
CA LEU A 122 -9.15 10.47 -12.33
C LEU A 122 -9.89 10.54 -13.68
N GLY A 123 -10.76 11.56 -13.88
CA GLY A 123 -11.53 11.74 -15.10
C GLY A 123 -12.51 10.60 -15.38
N ARG A 124 -13.06 9.95 -14.33
CA ARG A 124 -13.95 8.80 -14.48
C ARG A 124 -14.90 8.67 -13.29
N TYR A 125 -16.06 8.09 -13.52
CA TYR A 125 -17.02 7.80 -12.45
C TYR A 125 -16.42 6.87 -11.38
N ILE A 126 -16.57 7.23 -10.12
CA ILE A 126 -16.16 6.48 -8.96
C ILE A 126 -17.35 6.21 -8.07
N ALA A 127 -17.71 4.94 -7.90
CA ALA A 127 -18.79 4.52 -7.01
C ALA A 127 -18.33 4.34 -5.56
N LYS A 128 -17.08 3.85 -5.36
CA LYS A 128 -16.55 3.47 -4.05
C LYS A 128 -15.06 3.76 -3.95
N LEU A 129 -14.61 4.05 -2.72
CA LEU A 129 -13.21 4.15 -2.31
C LEU A 129 -12.92 3.16 -1.19
N GLY A 130 -11.64 2.80 -1.01
CA GLY A 130 -11.23 1.99 0.12
C GLY A 130 -9.73 1.71 0.18
N ASN A 131 -9.32 1.02 1.22
CA ASN A 131 -7.98 0.47 1.42
C ASN A 131 -6.82 1.45 1.14
N PRO A 132 -6.66 2.52 1.91
CA PRO A 132 -5.51 3.42 1.77
C PRO A 132 -4.24 2.71 2.22
N VAL A 133 -3.18 2.81 1.40
CA VAL A 133 -1.87 2.23 1.68
C VAL A 133 -0.80 3.27 1.35
N PRO A 134 -0.19 3.89 2.36
CA PRO A 134 0.89 4.86 2.15
C PRO A 134 2.20 4.16 1.80
N SER A 135 3.05 4.85 1.06
CA SER A 135 4.40 4.44 0.73
C SER A 135 5.31 5.67 0.61
N ARG A 136 6.59 5.51 0.93
CA ARG A 136 7.62 6.54 0.66
C ARG A 136 8.24 6.26 -0.70
N LEU A 137 8.33 7.28 -1.54
CA LEU A 137 9.06 7.23 -2.81
C LEU A 137 10.57 7.46 -2.56
N PRO A 138 11.44 7.02 -3.48
CA PRO A 138 12.90 7.21 -3.33
C PRO A 138 13.34 8.67 -3.22
N ASP A 139 12.57 9.59 -3.77
CA ASP A 139 12.82 11.03 -3.70
C ASP A 139 12.27 11.69 -2.41
N GLY A 140 11.78 10.88 -1.47
CA GLY A 140 11.26 11.33 -0.18
C GLY A 140 9.78 11.73 -0.19
N ARG A 141 9.14 11.86 -1.35
CA ARG A 141 7.71 12.13 -1.44
C ARG A 141 6.89 10.97 -0.88
N MET A 142 5.68 11.29 -0.42
CA MET A 142 4.72 10.28 -0.01
C MET A 142 3.76 9.95 -1.15
N GLN A 143 3.49 8.67 -1.36
CA GLN A 143 2.45 8.20 -2.26
C GLN A 143 1.41 7.42 -1.47
N LEU A 144 0.14 7.72 -1.68
CA LEU A 144 -0.97 6.96 -1.12
C LEU A 144 -1.65 6.18 -2.22
N PHE A 145 -1.54 4.86 -2.15
CA PHE A 145 -2.34 3.96 -2.96
C PHE A 145 -3.69 3.73 -2.30
N PHE A 146 -4.73 3.59 -3.10
CA PHE A 146 -6.07 3.28 -2.61
C PHE A 146 -6.88 2.57 -3.68
N VAL A 147 -7.93 1.90 -3.25
CA VAL A 147 -8.83 1.18 -4.16
C VAL A 147 -9.93 2.11 -4.64
N THR A 148 -10.22 2.09 -5.94
CA THR A 148 -11.37 2.75 -6.56
C THR A 148 -12.22 1.73 -7.31
N VAL A 149 -13.53 1.86 -7.22
CA VAL A 149 -14.50 1.04 -7.97
C VAL A 149 -15.40 1.96 -8.77
N SER A 150 -15.54 1.68 -10.07
CA SER A 150 -16.48 2.42 -10.94
C SER A 150 -17.78 1.64 -11.15
N ILE A 151 -17.71 0.33 -11.31
CA ILE A 151 -18.87 -0.52 -11.61
C ILE A 151 -18.79 -1.79 -10.77
N GLY A 152 -19.93 -2.23 -10.27
CA GLY A 152 -20.03 -3.46 -9.50
C GLY A 152 -19.52 -3.34 -8.06
N GLY A 153 -19.12 -4.49 -7.49
CA GLY A 153 -18.51 -4.61 -6.16
C GLY A 153 -16.98 -4.46 -6.22
N TRP A 154 -16.31 -4.93 -5.18
CA TRP A 154 -14.85 -4.94 -5.10
C TRP A 154 -14.18 -5.69 -6.27
N ALA A 155 -14.88 -6.62 -6.90
CA ALA A 155 -14.44 -7.27 -8.15
C ALA A 155 -14.27 -6.29 -9.33
N GLY A 156 -14.89 -5.11 -9.29
CA GLY A 156 -14.71 -4.04 -10.29
C GLY A 156 -13.62 -3.02 -9.96
N SER A 157 -12.76 -3.32 -8.99
CA SER A 157 -11.75 -2.41 -8.45
C SER A 157 -10.56 -2.15 -9.37
N SER A 158 -9.92 -1.03 -9.12
CA SER A 158 -8.58 -0.68 -9.64
C SER A 158 -7.79 -0.02 -8.51
N ILE A 159 -6.47 -0.12 -8.54
CA ILE A 159 -5.60 0.67 -7.67
C ILE A 159 -5.45 2.06 -8.28
N SER A 160 -5.64 3.07 -7.45
CA SER A 160 -5.35 4.47 -7.77
C SER A 160 -4.33 5.02 -6.78
N ALA A 161 -3.70 6.14 -7.09
CA ALA A 161 -2.71 6.76 -6.25
C ALA A 161 -2.81 8.29 -6.30
N VAL A 162 -2.41 8.93 -5.20
CA VAL A 162 -2.14 10.37 -5.10
C VAL A 162 -0.76 10.57 -4.47
N THR A 163 -0.13 11.71 -4.71
CA THR A 163 1.21 12.02 -4.22
C THR A 163 1.20 13.28 -3.36
N SER A 164 2.03 13.30 -2.33
CA SER A 164 2.26 14.45 -1.45
C SER A 164 3.75 14.78 -1.37
N ASP A 165 4.08 16.07 -1.40
CA ASP A 165 5.45 16.58 -1.23
C ASP A 165 5.66 17.17 0.18
N ASP A 166 4.62 17.19 1.01
CA ASP A 166 4.55 17.88 2.30
C ASP A 166 4.11 16.96 3.45
N GLU A 167 4.61 15.73 3.46
CA GLU A 167 4.33 14.73 4.50
C GLU A 167 2.83 14.39 4.65
N GLY A 168 2.05 14.52 3.56
CA GLY A 168 0.65 14.18 3.52
C GLY A 168 -0.30 15.29 3.97
N LEU A 169 0.16 16.55 4.03
CA LEU A 169 -0.71 17.69 4.30
C LEU A 169 -1.58 18.02 3.08
N THR A 170 -0.99 17.99 1.88
CA THR A 170 -1.72 18.16 0.62
C THR A 170 -1.43 17.02 -0.36
N TRP A 171 -2.42 16.73 -1.22
CA TRP A 171 -2.38 15.60 -2.15
C TRP A 171 -2.66 16.05 -3.58
N LYS A 172 -1.89 15.52 -4.53
CA LYS A 172 -1.95 15.90 -5.94
C LYS A 172 -1.71 14.71 -6.87
N ASN A 173 -1.85 14.96 -8.17
CA ASN A 173 -1.57 14.00 -9.24
C ASN A 173 -2.32 12.66 -9.08
N PRO A 174 -3.66 12.68 -8.97
CA PRO A 174 -4.42 11.44 -8.94
C PRO A 174 -4.23 10.68 -10.25
N GLN A 175 -3.86 9.41 -10.11
CA GLN A 175 -3.62 8.52 -11.25
C GLN A 175 -4.12 7.11 -10.94
N ARG A 176 -4.52 6.37 -11.97
CA ARG A 176 -4.88 4.97 -11.86
C ARG A 176 -3.72 4.10 -12.33
N LEU A 177 -3.34 3.10 -11.55
CA LEU A 177 -2.39 2.09 -11.97
C LEU A 177 -3.04 1.18 -13.00
N ILE A 178 -2.36 0.98 -14.13
CA ILE A 178 -2.79 0.05 -15.16
C ILE A 178 -2.00 -1.25 -14.99
N SER A 179 -2.65 -2.26 -14.43
CA SER A 179 -2.07 -3.58 -14.16
C SER A 179 -2.35 -4.61 -15.26
N SER A 180 -3.20 -4.27 -16.21
CA SER A 180 -3.56 -5.14 -17.35
C SER A 180 -3.91 -4.31 -18.58
N PRO A 181 -3.41 -4.65 -19.78
CA PRO A 181 -3.66 -3.88 -20.99
C PRO A 181 -5.10 -3.99 -21.51
N TRP A 182 -5.81 -5.06 -21.16
CA TRP A 182 -7.14 -5.34 -21.71
C TRP A 182 -8.27 -4.94 -20.76
N VAL A 183 -8.19 -5.40 -19.52
CA VAL A 183 -9.22 -5.16 -18.51
C VAL A 183 -8.52 -4.87 -17.20
N ASN A 184 -8.46 -3.62 -16.81
CA ASN A 184 -7.85 -3.19 -15.56
C ASN A 184 -8.88 -3.24 -14.42
N LEU A 185 -9.34 -4.44 -14.11
CA LEU A 185 -10.35 -4.72 -13.09
C LEU A 185 -9.84 -5.71 -12.06
N SER A 186 -10.50 -5.69 -10.90
CA SER A 186 -10.26 -6.63 -9.80
C SER A 186 -8.84 -6.58 -9.25
N THR A 187 -8.21 -5.39 -9.25
CA THR A 187 -6.91 -5.21 -8.61
C THR A 187 -7.09 -4.37 -7.36
N LEU A 188 -6.81 -4.97 -6.20
CA LEU A 188 -6.95 -4.36 -4.89
C LEU A 188 -5.59 -4.34 -4.18
N VAL A 189 -5.40 -3.34 -3.33
CA VAL A 189 -4.27 -3.20 -2.42
C VAL A 189 -4.79 -3.20 -0.98
N LYS A 190 -4.00 -3.69 -0.03
CA LYS A 190 -4.31 -3.65 1.40
C LYS A 190 -3.05 -3.57 2.26
N SER A 191 -2.00 -4.23 1.84
CA SER A 191 -0.76 -4.36 2.59
C SER A 191 0.28 -3.35 2.12
N PRO A 192 1.25 -2.97 2.96
CA PRO A 192 2.29 -2.02 2.62
C PRO A 192 3.07 -2.41 1.37
N ALA A 193 3.46 -1.41 0.59
CA ALA A 193 4.43 -1.59 -0.47
C ALA A 193 5.83 -1.79 0.13
N VAL A 194 6.67 -2.54 -0.57
CA VAL A 194 8.10 -2.69 -0.26
C VAL A 194 8.93 -1.97 -1.34
N GLN A 195 10.11 -1.53 -0.98
CA GLN A 195 11.01 -0.85 -1.91
C GLN A 195 12.10 -1.81 -2.40
N PHE A 196 12.37 -1.78 -3.71
CA PHE A 196 13.54 -2.43 -4.28
C PHE A 196 14.78 -1.53 -4.20
N SER A 197 15.96 -2.12 -4.21
CA SER A 197 17.23 -1.38 -4.16
C SER A 197 17.45 -0.45 -5.36
N ASP A 198 16.73 -0.65 -6.46
CA ASP A 198 16.74 0.22 -7.64
C ASP A 198 15.71 1.38 -7.55
N GLY A 199 15.09 1.56 -6.38
CA GLY A 199 14.11 2.62 -6.13
C GLY A 199 12.68 2.33 -6.58
N ARG A 200 12.43 1.20 -7.23
CA ARG A 200 11.07 0.80 -7.62
C ARG A 200 10.28 0.30 -6.44
N LEU A 201 8.95 0.32 -6.55
CA LEU A 201 8.05 -0.21 -5.53
C LEU A 201 7.55 -1.59 -5.92
N GLY A 202 7.45 -2.47 -4.92
CA GLY A 202 6.73 -3.73 -4.98
C GLY A 202 5.42 -3.63 -4.21
N ILE A 203 4.29 -3.80 -4.88
CA ILE A 203 2.97 -3.67 -4.28
C ILE A 203 2.31 -5.03 -4.19
N PRO A 204 2.07 -5.57 -2.98
CA PRO A 204 1.24 -6.73 -2.80
C PRO A 204 -0.21 -6.39 -3.17
N ALA A 205 -0.72 -7.02 -4.20
CA ALA A 205 -2.07 -6.81 -4.72
C ALA A 205 -2.83 -8.14 -4.77
N TYR A 206 -4.15 -8.07 -4.95
CA TYR A 206 -4.97 -9.27 -5.05
C TYR A 206 -6.18 -9.06 -5.95
N HIS A 207 -6.77 -10.17 -6.36
CA HIS A 207 -7.95 -10.23 -7.24
C HIS A 207 -9.13 -10.90 -6.55
N GLU A 208 -10.35 -10.48 -6.90
CA GLU A 208 -11.60 -11.05 -6.39
C GLU A 208 -12.60 -11.45 -7.47
N TRP A 209 -12.31 -11.25 -8.75
CA TRP A 209 -13.29 -11.48 -9.83
C TRP A 209 -13.28 -12.92 -10.35
N ALA A 210 -12.20 -13.36 -11.00
CA ALA A 210 -12.11 -14.68 -11.63
C ALA A 210 -11.38 -15.71 -10.74
N GLY A 211 -11.55 -15.59 -9.44
CA GLY A 211 -10.85 -16.31 -8.38
C GLY A 211 -10.11 -15.32 -7.49
N ARG A 212 -9.78 -15.77 -6.28
CA ARG A 212 -9.05 -14.98 -5.28
C ARG A 212 -7.60 -15.40 -5.28
N PHE A 213 -6.71 -14.51 -5.66
CA PHE A 213 -5.27 -14.80 -5.66
C PHE A 213 -4.46 -13.53 -5.47
N GLY A 214 -3.27 -13.68 -4.87
CA GLY A 214 -2.30 -12.60 -4.70
C GLY A 214 -1.44 -12.41 -5.93
N GLU A 215 -1.15 -11.16 -6.27
CA GLU A 215 -0.14 -10.72 -7.24
C GLU A 215 0.81 -9.75 -6.58
N PHE A 216 2.05 -9.73 -7.03
CA PHE A 216 3.04 -8.75 -6.66
C PHE A 216 3.35 -7.87 -7.87
N LEU A 217 3.01 -6.59 -7.75
CA LEU A 217 3.19 -5.62 -8.83
C LEU A 217 4.50 -4.88 -8.63
N ARG A 218 5.35 -4.81 -9.65
CA ARG A 218 6.51 -3.93 -9.67
C ARG A 218 6.13 -2.63 -10.36
N VAL A 219 6.32 -1.52 -9.66
CA VAL A 219 5.89 -0.19 -10.09
C VAL A 219 7.08 0.74 -10.23
N ASP A 220 7.14 1.45 -11.34
CA ASP A 220 8.13 2.47 -11.64
C ASP A 220 7.41 3.73 -12.13
N ALA A 221 7.73 4.90 -11.56
CA ALA A 221 7.12 6.18 -11.92
C ALA A 221 5.58 6.16 -12.03
N GLY A 222 4.91 5.40 -11.17
CA GLY A 222 3.46 5.25 -11.16
C GLY A 222 2.90 4.28 -12.20
N GLN A 223 3.74 3.55 -12.93
CA GLN A 223 3.33 2.54 -13.91
C GLN A 223 3.68 1.13 -13.44
N VAL A 224 2.79 0.17 -13.67
CA VAL A 224 3.10 -1.25 -13.45
C VAL A 224 3.94 -1.75 -14.62
N ILE A 225 5.21 -2.08 -14.33
CA ILE A 225 6.18 -2.53 -15.33
C ILE A 225 6.33 -4.06 -15.39
N ASP A 226 6.01 -4.75 -14.30
CA ASP A 226 5.97 -6.21 -14.23
C ASP A 226 5.00 -6.65 -13.13
N LYS A 227 4.54 -7.90 -13.19
CA LYS A 227 3.74 -8.51 -12.14
C LYS A 227 3.97 -10.00 -12.04
N ARG A 228 3.87 -10.53 -10.82
CA ARG A 228 4.04 -11.94 -10.53
C ARG A 228 2.93 -12.44 -9.63
N ARG A 229 2.45 -13.63 -9.92
CA ARG A 229 1.48 -14.28 -9.04
C ARG A 229 2.19 -14.79 -7.77
N MET A 230 1.61 -14.50 -6.61
CA MET A 230 2.14 -14.88 -5.30
C MET A 230 1.56 -16.19 -4.78
N SER A 231 0.37 -16.59 -5.25
CA SER A 231 -0.31 -17.79 -4.76
C SER A 231 -0.65 -18.74 -5.90
N SER A 232 -0.51 -20.04 -5.67
CA SER A 232 -0.90 -21.09 -6.61
C SER A 232 -2.41 -21.40 -6.56
N GLY A 233 -3.07 -21.12 -5.43
CA GLY A 233 -4.48 -21.39 -5.19
C GLY A 233 -5.43 -20.28 -5.60
N ARG A 234 -6.72 -20.49 -5.40
CA ARG A 234 -7.82 -19.54 -5.67
C ARG A 234 -8.57 -19.12 -4.42
N GLY A 235 -7.90 -18.94 -3.30
CA GLY A 235 -8.53 -18.55 -2.03
C GLY A 235 -7.82 -17.42 -1.29
N ALA A 236 -6.60 -17.08 -1.71
CA ALA A 236 -5.77 -16.09 -1.03
C ALA A 236 -6.15 -14.66 -1.42
N ILE A 237 -6.34 -13.80 -0.42
CA ILE A 237 -6.52 -12.35 -0.56
C ILE A 237 -5.60 -11.62 0.40
N GLN A 238 -5.38 -10.32 0.17
CA GLN A 238 -4.62 -9.44 1.05
C GLN A 238 -3.20 -9.97 1.37
N PRO A 239 -2.39 -10.30 0.36
CA PRO A 239 -1.03 -10.79 0.58
C PRO A 239 -0.20 -9.74 1.29
N LEU A 240 0.71 -10.18 2.16
CA LEU A 240 1.70 -9.35 2.82
C LEU A 240 3.09 -9.85 2.41
N VAL A 241 4.02 -8.92 2.24
CA VAL A 241 5.41 -9.22 1.91
C VAL A 241 6.30 -8.73 3.05
N PHE A 242 7.13 -9.61 3.56
CA PHE A 242 8.20 -9.28 4.49
C PHE A 242 9.54 -9.37 3.75
N VAL A 243 10.40 -8.39 3.99
CA VAL A 243 11.78 -8.39 3.49
C VAL A 243 12.68 -8.78 4.66
N ASN A 244 13.51 -9.81 4.46
CA ASN A 244 14.46 -10.28 5.47
C ASN A 244 15.84 -9.60 5.31
N ASP A 245 16.76 -9.89 6.23
CA ASP A 245 18.13 -9.34 6.21
C ASP A 245 18.94 -9.70 4.96
N ALA A 246 18.59 -10.80 4.27
CA ALA A 246 19.18 -11.17 2.99
C ALA A 246 18.55 -10.42 1.80
N GLN A 247 17.62 -9.49 2.06
CA GLN A 247 16.85 -8.77 1.06
C GLN A 247 15.98 -9.68 0.18
N ASP A 248 15.69 -10.87 0.66
CA ASP A 248 14.72 -11.79 0.06
C ASP A 248 13.31 -11.52 0.59
N ALA A 249 12.29 -11.80 -0.21
CA ALA A 249 10.91 -11.65 0.18
C ALA A 249 10.23 -13.01 0.44
N SER A 250 9.36 -13.04 1.42
CA SER A 250 8.51 -14.17 1.77
C SER A 250 7.03 -13.76 1.92
#